data_11b8c9e58eb50602405e97816296a54a
#
_entry.id   11b8c9e58eb50602405e97816296a54a
#
_cell.length_a   1.000
_cell.length_b   1.000
_cell.length_c   1.000
_cell.angle_alpha   90.00
_cell.angle_beta   90.00
_cell.angle_gamma   90.00
#
_symmetry.space_group_name_H-M   'P 1'
#
loop_
_entity.id
_entity.type
_entity.pdbx_description
1 polymer ?
#
loop_
_entity_poly.entity_id
_entity_poly.type
_entity_poly.pdbx_seq_one_letter_code
_entity_poly.pdbx_strand_id
1 'polypeptide(L)'
;LILTGGLGPTEDDLTKQTLAKFLGKKLVFDPQAQAKLDVFFAQRPDYARTPNNERQAQLVEGATPLPNETGLAVGGILEVEGVTYVVLPGPPSELKPMVLNQLLPKLMTGSKLYSRVLRFFGIGESQLVTILADLIDNQTDPTLAPYAKTGEVTLRLSTKASNQEEANQVLDILEYQILNRQTFEGLSLRDLCYGYGEETSLASIVVEKLKKQGKTITAAESLTAGLFQATVADFSGASSIFKGGFVTYSLEEKSKMLDIPVKDL
;
A
#
# COMPACT_ATOMS: atom_id res chain seq x y z
N LEU A 1 5.99 17.31 8.51
CA LEU A 1 5.49 16.38 9.53
C LEU A 1 4.01 16.11 9.32
N ILE A 2 3.60 14.85 9.24
CA ILE A 2 2.19 14.46 9.12
C ILE A 2 1.78 13.71 10.40
N LEU A 3 0.72 14.18 11.05
CA LEU A 3 0.13 13.61 12.24
C LEU A 3 -1.26 13.07 11.91
N THR A 4 -1.55 11.82 12.26
CA THR A 4 -2.84 11.17 11.98
C THR A 4 -3.49 10.69 13.27
N GLY A 5 -4.80 10.92 13.41
CA GLY A 5 -5.56 10.55 14.60
C GLY A 5 -5.53 11.61 15.72
N GLY A 6 -6.28 11.37 16.79
CA GLY A 6 -6.36 12.24 17.93
C GLY A 6 -7.06 13.59 17.67
N LEU A 7 -8.04 13.61 16.75
CA LEU A 7 -8.83 14.81 16.39
C LEU A 7 -10.26 14.77 16.88
N GLY A 8 -10.66 13.69 17.54
CA GLY A 8 -12.00 13.45 18.03
C GLY A 8 -12.35 14.28 19.28
N PRO A 9 -13.49 13.97 19.90
CA PRO A 9 -13.98 14.69 21.07
C PRO A 9 -13.53 14.09 22.40
N THR A 10 -12.77 12.98 22.41
CA THR A 10 -12.40 12.28 23.66
C THR A 10 -11.16 12.90 24.33
N GLU A 11 -10.90 12.56 25.59
CA GLU A 11 -9.81 13.19 26.36
C GLU A 11 -8.41 12.77 25.89
N ASP A 12 -8.31 11.65 25.18
CA ASP A 12 -7.09 11.15 24.55
C ASP A 12 -6.83 11.75 23.16
N ASP A 13 -7.80 12.49 22.58
CA ASP A 13 -7.65 13.22 21.33
C ASP A 13 -6.88 14.54 21.56
N LEU A 14 -5.56 14.46 21.59
CA LEU A 14 -4.67 15.55 21.98
C LEU A 14 -3.78 16.10 20.86
N THR A 15 -3.93 15.63 19.63
CA THR A 15 -3.00 15.94 18.53
C THR A 15 -2.93 17.46 18.25
N LYS A 16 -4.08 18.12 18.11
CA LYS A 16 -4.14 19.57 17.83
C LYS A 16 -3.62 20.40 19.00
N GLN A 17 -4.00 20.02 20.23
CA GLN A 17 -3.58 20.69 21.46
C GLN A 17 -2.08 20.59 21.66
N THR A 18 -1.51 19.40 21.46
CA THR A 18 -0.08 19.14 21.59
C THR A 18 0.71 19.91 20.53
N LEU A 19 0.25 19.88 19.27
CA LEU A 19 0.89 20.63 18.19
C LEU A 19 0.82 22.15 18.43
N ALA A 20 -0.33 22.66 18.84
CA ALA A 20 -0.48 24.08 19.16
C ALA A 20 0.47 24.51 20.28
N LYS A 21 0.54 23.72 21.36
CA LYS A 21 1.47 23.96 22.48
C LYS A 21 2.94 23.93 22.01
N PHE A 22 3.30 22.95 21.24
CA PHE A 22 4.65 22.80 20.70
C PHE A 22 5.09 23.99 19.84
N LEU A 23 4.16 24.53 19.02
CA LEU A 23 4.41 25.67 18.15
C LEU A 23 4.19 27.04 18.83
N GLY A 24 3.83 27.10 20.10
CA GLY A 24 3.50 28.33 20.80
C GLY A 24 2.27 29.07 20.26
N LYS A 25 1.33 28.32 19.63
CA LYS A 25 0.13 28.82 18.97
C LYS A 25 -1.13 28.51 19.77
N LYS A 26 -2.25 29.16 19.44
CA LYS A 26 -3.57 28.91 20.00
C LYS A 26 -4.36 27.94 19.13
N LEU A 27 -5.43 27.40 19.70
CA LEU A 27 -6.49 26.74 18.93
C LEU A 27 -7.57 27.78 18.61
N VAL A 28 -8.02 27.76 17.36
CA VAL A 28 -9.10 28.63 16.83
C VAL A 28 -10.17 27.77 16.19
N PHE A 29 -11.41 28.25 16.18
CA PHE A 29 -12.50 27.55 15.52
C PHE A 29 -12.52 27.84 14.01
N ASP A 30 -12.71 26.80 13.23
CA ASP A 30 -13.02 26.92 11.81
C ASP A 30 -14.53 27.10 11.62
N PRO A 31 -14.99 28.20 10.97
CA PRO A 31 -16.41 28.47 10.88
C PRO A 31 -17.19 27.42 10.04
N GLN A 32 -16.55 26.80 9.04
CA GLN A 32 -17.22 25.80 8.19
C GLN A 32 -17.34 24.48 8.93
N ALA A 33 -16.31 24.06 9.66
CA ALA A 33 -16.38 22.87 10.50
C ALA A 33 -17.39 23.06 11.64
N GLN A 34 -17.47 24.26 12.24
CA GLN A 34 -18.46 24.60 13.26
C GLN A 34 -19.90 24.49 12.69
N ALA A 35 -20.15 25.09 11.53
CA ALA A 35 -21.45 24.99 10.87
C ALA A 35 -21.82 23.53 10.54
N LYS A 36 -20.84 22.71 10.14
CA LYS A 36 -21.07 21.28 9.90
C LYS A 36 -21.48 20.54 11.18
N LEU A 37 -20.81 20.84 12.31
CA LEU A 37 -21.20 20.30 13.62
C LEU A 37 -22.64 20.70 13.99
N ASP A 38 -22.99 21.96 13.81
CA ASP A 38 -24.32 22.48 14.10
C ASP A 38 -25.40 21.75 13.30
N VAL A 39 -25.19 21.58 12.00
CA VAL A 39 -26.11 20.82 11.12
C VAL A 39 -26.19 19.35 11.54
N PHE A 40 -25.07 18.72 11.86
CA PHE A 40 -25.04 17.32 12.27
C PHE A 40 -25.91 17.06 13.51
N PHE A 41 -25.75 17.88 14.55
CA PHE A 41 -26.50 17.74 15.80
C PHE A 41 -27.97 18.18 15.65
N ALA A 42 -28.25 19.21 14.85
CA ALA A 42 -29.63 19.61 14.57
C ALA A 42 -30.45 18.50 13.87
N GLN A 43 -29.83 17.69 13.03
CA GLN A 43 -30.45 16.57 12.36
C GLN A 43 -30.60 15.30 13.24
N ARG A 44 -30.00 15.30 14.43
CA ARG A 44 -29.96 14.14 15.36
C ARG A 44 -30.28 14.57 16.79
N PRO A 45 -31.51 14.93 17.09
CA PRO A 45 -31.91 15.45 18.39
C PRO A 45 -31.70 14.44 19.52
N ASP A 46 -31.64 13.14 19.20
CA ASP A 46 -31.38 12.08 20.17
C ASP A 46 -29.89 11.98 20.59
N TYR A 47 -29.00 12.65 19.87
CA TYR A 47 -27.58 12.71 20.18
C TYR A 47 -27.25 13.94 21.01
N ALA A 48 -26.84 13.74 22.25
CA ALA A 48 -26.41 14.84 23.13
C ALA A 48 -25.12 15.49 22.61
N ARG A 49 -25.17 16.77 22.28
CA ARG A 49 -23.97 17.57 22.00
C ARG A 49 -23.29 17.92 23.31
N THR A 50 -22.02 17.61 23.44
CA THR A 50 -21.21 17.96 24.61
C THR A 50 -20.17 19.03 24.25
N PRO A 51 -19.63 19.80 25.21
CA PRO A 51 -18.58 20.78 24.95
C PRO A 51 -17.34 20.19 24.28
N ASN A 52 -17.07 18.92 24.49
CA ASN A 52 -15.94 18.22 23.86
C ASN A 52 -16.10 18.07 22.34
N ASN A 53 -17.34 18.00 21.83
CA ASN A 53 -17.57 17.92 20.38
C ASN A 53 -17.02 19.14 19.64
N GLU A 54 -16.95 20.29 20.29
CA GLU A 54 -16.42 21.52 19.71
C GLU A 54 -14.94 21.41 19.31
N ARG A 55 -14.18 20.52 19.96
CA ARG A 55 -12.76 20.24 19.63
C ARG A 55 -12.58 19.80 18.17
N GLN A 56 -13.60 19.15 17.59
CA GLN A 56 -13.55 18.67 16.22
C GLN A 56 -13.51 19.81 15.18
N ALA A 57 -14.07 20.97 15.53
CA ALA A 57 -14.03 22.17 14.68
C ALA A 57 -12.83 23.07 14.92
N GLN A 58 -11.93 22.74 15.86
CA GLN A 58 -10.75 23.55 16.16
C GLN A 58 -9.60 23.25 15.20
N LEU A 59 -8.78 24.29 14.93
CA LEU A 59 -7.53 24.25 14.20
C LEU A 59 -6.42 24.93 14.99
N VAL A 60 -5.17 24.59 14.69
CA VAL A 60 -4.02 25.40 15.13
C VAL A 60 -4.05 26.75 14.42
N GLU A 61 -3.86 27.82 15.15
CA GLU A 61 -3.87 29.20 14.63
C GLU A 61 -2.92 29.38 13.42
N GLY A 62 -3.45 29.89 12.31
CA GLY A 62 -2.74 30.04 11.07
C GLY A 62 -2.77 28.80 10.14
N ALA A 63 -3.40 27.70 10.58
CA ALA A 63 -3.56 26.54 9.70
C ALA A 63 -4.64 26.79 8.63
N THR A 64 -4.37 26.32 7.42
CA THR A 64 -5.37 26.20 6.37
C THR A 64 -6.22 24.95 6.63
N PRO A 65 -7.57 25.07 6.70
CA PRO A 65 -8.43 23.92 6.95
C PRO A 65 -8.39 22.90 5.81
N LEU A 66 -8.43 21.63 6.18
CA LEU A 66 -8.68 20.50 5.29
C LEU A 66 -10.06 19.95 5.65
N PRO A 67 -11.12 20.28 4.88
CA PRO A 67 -12.47 19.86 5.15
C PRO A 67 -12.60 18.33 5.19
N ASN A 68 -13.36 17.84 6.17
CA ASN A 68 -13.65 16.42 6.28
C ASN A 68 -14.97 16.11 5.56
N GLU A 69 -14.94 15.32 4.49
CA GLU A 69 -16.12 15.01 3.70
C GLU A 69 -17.03 13.96 4.37
N THR A 70 -16.44 13.02 5.09
CA THR A 70 -17.12 11.84 5.63
C THR A 70 -17.26 11.83 7.15
N GLY A 71 -16.50 12.65 7.86
CA GLY A 71 -16.56 12.81 9.32
C GLY A 71 -16.76 14.26 9.74
N LEU A 72 -16.53 14.56 11.01
CA LEU A 72 -16.76 15.88 11.62
C LEU A 72 -15.45 16.63 11.91
N ALA A 73 -14.39 15.91 12.25
CA ALA A 73 -13.14 16.52 12.68
C ALA A 73 -12.39 17.14 11.48
N VAL A 74 -12.22 18.47 11.51
CA VAL A 74 -11.45 19.19 10.49
C VAL A 74 -9.97 18.89 10.62
N GLY A 75 -9.32 18.57 9.49
CA GLY A 75 -7.87 18.51 9.38
C GLY A 75 -7.26 19.89 9.14
N GLY A 76 -5.94 19.99 9.12
CA GLY A 76 -5.26 21.26 8.89
C GLY A 76 -3.87 21.10 8.32
N ILE A 77 -3.44 22.09 7.54
CA ILE A 77 -2.07 22.23 7.05
C ILE A 77 -1.53 23.60 7.46
N LEU A 78 -0.30 23.62 7.97
CA LEU A 78 0.35 24.80 8.54
C LEU A 78 1.83 24.77 8.23
N GLU A 79 2.38 25.89 7.82
CA GLU A 79 3.83 26.06 7.64
C GLU A 79 4.40 26.99 8.74
N VAL A 80 5.42 26.50 9.44
CA VAL A 80 6.14 27.26 10.47
C VAL A 80 7.62 27.00 10.30
N GLU A 81 8.42 28.05 10.15
CA GLU A 81 9.90 27.99 10.06
C GLU A 81 10.39 27.01 8.99
N GLY A 82 9.71 26.95 7.82
CA GLY A 82 10.06 26.08 6.71
C GLY A 82 9.65 24.61 6.89
N VAL A 83 8.93 24.30 7.97
CA VAL A 83 8.37 22.95 8.21
C VAL A 83 6.88 22.97 7.99
N THR A 84 6.41 22.09 7.10
CA THR A 84 4.98 21.86 6.88
C THR A 84 4.45 20.83 7.88
N TYR A 85 3.47 21.24 8.69
CA TYR A 85 2.75 20.39 9.63
C TYR A 85 1.37 20.09 9.07
N VAL A 86 1.01 18.83 9.07
CA VAL A 86 -0.30 18.35 8.59
C VAL A 86 -0.96 17.54 9.69
N VAL A 87 -2.22 17.82 9.95
CA VAL A 87 -3.04 17.12 10.96
C VAL A 87 -4.25 16.51 10.26
N LEU A 88 -4.40 15.18 10.36
CA LEU A 88 -5.42 14.40 9.67
C LEU A 88 -6.18 13.49 10.63
N PRO A 89 -7.45 13.11 10.33
CA PRO A 89 -8.20 12.15 11.12
C PRO A 89 -7.56 10.76 11.09
N GLY A 90 -7.89 9.91 12.08
CA GLY A 90 -7.39 8.53 12.17
C GLY A 90 -8.13 7.53 11.29
N PRO A 91 -9.48 7.52 11.27
CA PRO A 91 -10.24 6.52 10.54
C PRO A 91 -9.93 6.55 9.02
N PRO A 92 -9.63 5.41 8.39
CA PRO A 92 -9.27 5.35 6.97
C PRO A 92 -10.36 5.91 6.03
N SER A 93 -11.64 5.81 6.42
CA SER A 93 -12.78 6.37 5.67
C SER A 93 -12.80 7.89 5.63
N GLU A 94 -12.18 8.56 6.61
CA GLU A 94 -12.03 10.02 6.68
C GLU A 94 -10.67 10.46 6.13
N LEU A 95 -9.61 9.73 6.52
CA LEU A 95 -8.22 10.01 6.15
C LEU A 95 -8.01 9.97 4.63
N LYS A 96 -8.45 8.89 3.97
CA LYS A 96 -8.20 8.69 2.53
C LYS A 96 -8.79 9.80 1.66
N PRO A 97 -10.08 10.17 1.77
CA PRO A 97 -10.64 11.28 1.00
C PRO A 97 -9.93 12.60 1.29
N MET A 98 -9.65 12.90 2.56
CA MET A 98 -8.97 14.14 2.94
C MET A 98 -7.57 14.23 2.36
N VAL A 99 -6.80 13.14 2.35
CA VAL A 99 -5.48 13.09 1.70
C VAL A 99 -5.60 13.29 0.20
N LEU A 100 -6.45 12.53 -0.47
CA LEU A 100 -6.55 12.54 -1.94
C LEU A 100 -7.12 13.86 -2.46
N ASN A 101 -8.19 14.37 -1.83
CA ASN A 101 -8.95 15.50 -2.36
C ASN A 101 -8.46 16.86 -1.82
N GLN A 102 -7.86 16.89 -0.62
CA GLN A 102 -7.54 18.15 0.06
C GLN A 102 -6.03 18.37 0.25
N LEU A 103 -5.28 17.34 0.65
CA LEU A 103 -3.87 17.48 1.00
C LEU A 103 -2.94 17.37 -0.21
N LEU A 104 -3.06 16.30 -1.00
CA LEU A 104 -2.17 16.06 -2.15
C LEU A 104 -2.14 17.23 -3.13
N PRO A 105 -3.28 17.86 -3.52
CA PRO A 105 -3.25 19.02 -4.40
C PRO A 105 -2.46 20.22 -3.86
N LYS A 106 -2.35 20.35 -2.53
CA LYS A 106 -1.60 21.43 -1.86
C LYS A 106 -0.11 21.12 -1.70
N LEU A 107 0.27 19.84 -1.66
CA LEU A 107 1.66 19.40 -1.54
C LEU A 107 2.33 19.14 -2.90
N MET A 108 1.54 18.99 -3.96
CA MET A 108 2.09 18.72 -5.30
C MET A 108 2.92 19.90 -5.81
N THR A 109 4.22 19.69 -5.93
CA THR A 109 5.15 20.54 -6.67
C THR A 109 5.14 20.15 -8.16
N GLY A 110 5.67 20.96 -9.05
CA GLY A 110 5.60 20.75 -10.51
C GLY A 110 6.21 19.43 -11.03
N SER A 111 7.04 18.73 -10.26
CA SER A 111 7.55 17.38 -10.59
C SER A 111 6.81 16.32 -9.81
N LYS A 112 6.47 15.20 -10.47
CA LYS A 112 5.83 14.02 -9.86
C LYS A 112 6.85 12.92 -9.67
N LEU A 113 6.63 12.09 -8.62
CA LEU A 113 7.37 10.86 -8.43
C LEU A 113 6.70 9.75 -9.23
N TYR A 114 7.45 9.14 -10.12
CA TYR A 114 7.05 7.97 -10.88
C TYR A 114 7.80 6.75 -10.39
N SER A 115 7.12 5.62 -10.28
CA SER A 115 7.73 4.39 -9.79
C SER A 115 7.39 3.21 -10.69
N ARG A 116 8.34 2.27 -10.80
CA ARG A 116 8.18 0.97 -11.44
C ARG A 116 8.63 -0.09 -10.46
N VAL A 117 7.85 -1.15 -10.31
CA VAL A 117 8.17 -2.26 -9.43
C VAL A 117 8.48 -3.49 -10.28
N LEU A 118 9.67 -4.05 -10.12
CA LEU A 118 10.08 -5.32 -10.69
C LEU A 118 9.94 -6.40 -9.62
N ARG A 119 9.47 -7.58 -10.00
CA ARG A 119 9.23 -8.71 -9.09
C ARG A 119 10.08 -9.90 -9.45
N PHE A 120 10.83 -10.40 -8.47
CA PHE A 120 11.77 -11.50 -8.67
C PHE A 120 11.37 -12.70 -7.82
N PHE A 121 11.48 -13.88 -8.43
CA PHE A 121 11.32 -15.17 -7.77
C PHE A 121 12.58 -16.01 -7.98
N GLY A 122 12.96 -16.81 -6.97
CA GLY A 122 14.14 -17.68 -7.05
C GLY A 122 15.47 -16.99 -6.73
N ILE A 123 15.43 -15.78 -6.17
CA ILE A 123 16.62 -15.08 -5.66
C ILE A 123 16.32 -14.48 -4.30
N GLY A 124 17.28 -14.52 -3.38
CA GLY A 124 17.17 -13.88 -2.07
C GLY A 124 17.54 -12.40 -2.11
N GLU A 125 16.99 -11.62 -1.17
CA GLU A 125 17.26 -10.17 -1.06
C GLU A 125 18.77 -9.86 -0.96
N SER A 126 19.48 -10.56 -0.07
CA SER A 126 20.93 -10.35 0.13
C SER A 126 21.74 -10.56 -1.15
N GLN A 127 21.42 -11.60 -1.92
CA GLN A 127 22.08 -11.87 -3.20
C GLN A 127 21.76 -10.76 -4.21
N LEU A 128 20.50 -10.37 -4.32
CA LEU A 128 20.07 -9.32 -5.25
C LEU A 128 20.71 -7.96 -4.92
N VAL A 129 20.76 -7.58 -3.64
CA VAL A 129 21.44 -6.36 -3.18
C VAL A 129 22.93 -6.40 -3.49
N THR A 130 23.60 -7.54 -3.28
CA THR A 130 25.03 -7.68 -3.59
C THR A 130 25.30 -7.53 -5.10
N ILE A 131 24.47 -8.12 -5.96
CA ILE A 131 24.60 -8.00 -7.43
C ILE A 131 24.40 -6.56 -7.91
N LEU A 132 23.58 -5.79 -7.21
CA LEU A 132 23.20 -4.42 -7.57
C LEU A 132 23.89 -3.36 -6.69
N ALA A 133 24.90 -3.74 -5.89
CA ALA A 133 25.54 -2.85 -4.92
C ALA A 133 26.05 -1.55 -5.56
N ASP A 134 26.68 -1.65 -6.73
CA ASP A 134 27.17 -0.49 -7.47
C ASP A 134 26.06 0.50 -7.88
N LEU A 135 24.87 -0.01 -8.22
CA LEU A 135 23.71 0.82 -8.56
C LEU A 135 23.06 1.41 -7.31
N ILE A 136 23.04 0.66 -6.19
CA ILE A 136 22.46 1.11 -4.93
C ILE A 136 23.34 2.17 -4.26
N ASP A 137 24.65 1.95 -4.19
CA ASP A 137 25.60 2.82 -3.48
C ASP A 137 25.80 4.17 -4.19
N ASN A 138 25.71 4.19 -5.52
CA ASN A 138 25.94 5.40 -6.32
C ASN A 138 24.63 6.06 -6.83
N GLN A 139 23.46 5.64 -6.34
CA GLN A 139 22.19 6.16 -6.81
C GLN A 139 21.96 7.61 -6.39
N THR A 140 21.34 8.37 -7.28
CA THR A 140 20.85 9.73 -7.02
C THR A 140 19.40 9.85 -7.48
N ASP A 141 19.16 9.94 -8.79
CA ASP A 141 17.87 9.87 -9.47
C ASP A 141 18.11 9.21 -10.84
N PRO A 142 17.51 8.08 -11.15
CA PRO A 142 16.50 7.33 -10.39
C PRO A 142 17.04 6.59 -9.16
N THR A 143 16.17 6.38 -8.18
CA THR A 143 16.46 5.58 -6.98
C THR A 143 16.02 4.13 -7.16
N LEU A 144 16.69 3.22 -6.45
CA LEU A 144 16.47 1.79 -6.44
C LEU A 144 16.33 1.31 -4.99
N ALA A 145 15.22 0.67 -4.64
CA ALA A 145 14.97 0.15 -3.31
C ALA A 145 14.47 -1.31 -3.36
N PRO A 146 15.19 -2.25 -2.72
CA PRO A 146 14.75 -3.64 -2.56
C PRO A 146 13.77 -3.78 -1.40
N TYR A 147 12.82 -4.71 -1.54
CA TYR A 147 11.87 -5.10 -0.50
C TYR A 147 11.69 -6.61 -0.52
N ALA A 148 12.06 -7.28 0.58
CA ALA A 148 11.80 -8.71 0.76
C ALA A 148 10.33 -8.95 1.11
N LYS A 149 9.76 -9.98 0.52
CA LYS A 149 8.46 -10.55 0.86
C LYS A 149 8.60 -12.05 0.99
N THR A 150 7.59 -12.72 1.53
CA THR A 150 7.59 -14.18 1.62
C THR A 150 7.66 -14.81 0.24
N GLY A 151 8.79 -15.46 -0.07
CA GLY A 151 9.00 -16.18 -1.34
C GLY A 151 9.31 -15.30 -2.56
N GLU A 152 9.43 -13.98 -2.42
CA GLU A 152 9.80 -13.07 -3.51
C GLU A 152 10.64 -11.87 -3.02
N VAL A 153 11.31 -11.22 -3.96
CA VAL A 153 11.93 -9.90 -3.74
C VAL A 153 11.38 -8.94 -4.79
N THR A 154 11.04 -7.74 -4.36
CA THR A 154 10.65 -6.66 -5.28
C THR A 154 11.69 -5.55 -5.28
N LEU A 155 11.94 -4.97 -6.45
CA LEU A 155 12.72 -3.75 -6.62
C LEU A 155 11.80 -2.61 -7.04
N ARG A 156 11.78 -1.54 -6.27
CA ARG A 156 11.10 -0.30 -6.66
C ARG A 156 12.12 0.66 -7.24
N LEU A 157 11.94 1.02 -8.49
CA LEU A 157 12.65 2.08 -9.18
C LEU A 157 11.83 3.34 -9.12
N SER A 158 12.40 4.48 -8.74
CA SER A 158 11.64 5.73 -8.64
C SER A 158 12.43 6.89 -9.20
N THR A 159 11.76 7.77 -9.94
CA THR A 159 12.36 9.01 -10.50
C THR A 159 11.37 10.17 -10.42
N LYS A 160 11.90 11.38 -10.31
CA LYS A 160 11.14 12.61 -10.42
C LYS A 160 11.13 13.06 -11.89
N ALA A 161 9.94 13.29 -12.45
CA ALA A 161 9.79 13.75 -13.81
C ALA A 161 8.59 14.68 -13.96
N SER A 162 8.56 15.43 -15.06
CA SER A 162 7.44 16.31 -15.41
C SER A 162 6.25 15.55 -15.97
N ASN A 163 6.50 14.38 -16.59
CA ASN A 163 5.49 13.53 -17.20
C ASN A 163 5.94 12.07 -17.24
N GLN A 164 5.00 11.17 -17.62
CA GLN A 164 5.21 9.73 -17.67
C GLN A 164 6.25 9.31 -18.72
N GLU A 165 6.33 10.02 -19.85
CA GLU A 165 7.26 9.66 -20.93
C GLU A 165 8.71 9.89 -20.51
N GLU A 166 9.00 11.06 -19.94
CA GLU A 166 10.30 11.38 -19.36
C GLU A 166 10.69 10.38 -18.26
N ALA A 167 9.75 10.05 -17.36
CA ALA A 167 9.97 9.05 -16.33
C ALA A 167 10.30 7.68 -16.91
N ASN A 168 9.58 7.23 -17.93
CA ASN A 168 9.82 5.95 -18.56
C ASN A 168 11.21 5.85 -19.18
N GLN A 169 11.66 6.90 -19.87
CA GLN A 169 13.02 6.93 -20.49
C GLN A 169 14.10 6.67 -19.45
N VAL A 170 14.00 7.32 -18.28
CA VAL A 170 14.98 7.16 -17.20
C VAL A 170 14.88 5.78 -16.54
N LEU A 171 13.65 5.33 -16.27
CA LEU A 171 13.40 4.03 -15.64
C LEU A 171 13.76 2.85 -16.55
N ASP A 172 13.59 2.97 -17.86
CA ASP A 172 13.96 1.94 -18.84
C ASP A 172 15.46 1.69 -18.85
N ILE A 173 16.28 2.74 -18.73
CA ILE A 173 17.74 2.62 -18.66
C ILE A 173 18.14 1.85 -17.39
N LEU A 174 17.61 2.23 -16.23
CA LEU A 174 17.93 1.55 -14.97
C LEU A 174 17.43 0.09 -14.96
N GLU A 175 16.21 -0.15 -15.43
CA GLU A 175 15.69 -1.51 -15.60
C GLU A 175 16.56 -2.36 -16.50
N TYR A 176 16.99 -1.83 -17.64
CA TYR A 176 17.91 -2.54 -18.55
C TYR A 176 19.22 -2.91 -17.86
N GLN A 177 19.80 -2.00 -17.09
CA GLN A 177 21.03 -2.27 -16.33
C GLN A 177 20.84 -3.38 -15.30
N ILE A 178 19.70 -3.38 -14.60
CA ILE A 178 19.35 -4.40 -13.60
C ILE A 178 19.14 -5.76 -14.27
N LEU A 179 18.28 -5.84 -15.27
CA LEU A 179 17.86 -7.09 -15.87
C LEU A 179 18.97 -7.80 -16.64
N ASN A 180 20.04 -7.10 -17.02
CA ASN A 180 21.21 -7.70 -17.67
C ASN A 180 22.30 -8.16 -16.70
N ARG A 181 22.11 -7.99 -15.39
CA ARG A 181 23.01 -8.59 -14.38
C ARG A 181 22.77 -10.10 -14.29
N GLN A 182 23.80 -10.79 -13.83
CA GLN A 182 23.74 -12.25 -13.62
C GLN A 182 23.87 -12.57 -12.13
N THR A 183 23.20 -13.64 -11.73
CA THR A 183 23.40 -14.25 -10.42
C THR A 183 24.79 -14.89 -10.32
N PHE A 184 25.19 -15.30 -9.13
CA PHE A 184 26.45 -16.01 -8.92
C PHE A 184 26.47 -17.39 -9.63
N GLU A 185 25.29 -17.93 -9.92
CA GLU A 185 25.09 -19.18 -10.67
C GLU A 185 25.00 -18.95 -12.20
N GLY A 186 25.14 -17.70 -12.67
CA GLY A 186 25.12 -17.35 -14.08
C GLY A 186 23.72 -17.17 -14.68
N LEU A 187 22.64 -17.16 -13.89
CA LEU A 187 21.30 -16.85 -14.36
C LEU A 187 21.13 -15.35 -14.56
N SER A 188 20.46 -14.95 -15.63
CA SER A 188 20.13 -13.54 -15.82
C SER A 188 19.04 -13.10 -14.83
N LEU A 189 19.14 -11.90 -14.27
CA LEU A 189 18.05 -11.33 -13.46
C LEU A 189 16.75 -11.17 -14.27
N ARG A 190 16.86 -11.04 -15.60
CA ARG A 190 15.72 -11.05 -16.51
C ARG A 190 14.91 -12.36 -16.43
N ASP A 191 15.56 -13.49 -16.32
CA ASP A 191 14.91 -14.81 -16.25
C ASP A 191 14.21 -15.03 -14.91
N LEU A 192 14.68 -14.34 -13.87
CA LEU A 192 14.12 -14.38 -12.53
C LEU A 192 13.03 -13.31 -12.31
N CYS A 193 12.93 -12.30 -13.18
CA CYS A 193 11.89 -11.27 -13.14
C CYS A 193 10.59 -11.83 -13.70
N TYR A 194 9.65 -12.17 -12.82
CA TYR A 194 8.40 -12.80 -13.22
C TYR A 194 7.27 -11.81 -13.52
N GLY A 195 7.38 -10.55 -13.12
CA GLY A 195 6.32 -9.58 -13.31
C GLY A 195 6.65 -8.15 -12.86
N TYR A 196 5.69 -7.26 -13.07
CA TYR A 196 5.79 -5.83 -12.79
C TYR A 196 4.58 -5.33 -12.02
N GLY A 197 4.76 -4.26 -11.25
CA GLY A 197 3.70 -3.55 -10.54
C GLY A 197 3.43 -4.04 -9.12
N GLU A 198 2.71 -3.24 -8.35
CA GLU A 198 2.43 -3.50 -6.93
C GLU A 198 1.44 -4.66 -6.74
N GLU A 199 0.42 -4.72 -7.58
CA GLU A 199 -0.71 -5.65 -7.47
C GLU A 199 -0.42 -7.02 -8.12
N THR A 200 0.67 -7.15 -8.86
CA THR A 200 1.05 -8.40 -9.49
C THR A 200 1.52 -9.40 -8.43
N SER A 201 1.11 -10.65 -8.56
CA SER A 201 1.58 -11.76 -7.73
C SER A 201 2.00 -12.95 -8.59
N LEU A 202 2.79 -13.87 -8.01
CA LEU A 202 3.15 -15.11 -8.71
C LEU A 202 1.90 -15.90 -9.10
N ALA A 203 0.89 -15.94 -8.24
CA ALA A 203 -0.38 -16.59 -8.51
C ALA A 203 -1.12 -15.96 -9.70
N SER A 204 -1.19 -14.62 -9.76
CA SER A 204 -1.84 -13.92 -10.88
C SER A 204 -1.18 -14.25 -12.23
N ILE A 205 0.15 -14.26 -12.27
CA ILE A 205 0.91 -14.59 -13.48
C ILE A 205 0.70 -16.05 -13.90
N VAL A 206 0.69 -16.99 -12.95
CA VAL A 206 0.42 -18.40 -13.22
C VAL A 206 -0.98 -18.58 -13.80
N VAL A 207 -2.00 -17.98 -13.16
CA VAL A 207 -3.38 -18.03 -13.61
C VAL A 207 -3.53 -17.48 -15.04
N GLU A 208 -2.93 -16.31 -15.32
CA GLU A 208 -2.96 -15.72 -16.66
C GLU A 208 -2.28 -16.60 -17.72
N LYS A 209 -1.11 -17.15 -17.38
CA LYS A 209 -0.39 -18.07 -18.29
C LYS A 209 -1.20 -19.33 -18.59
N LEU A 210 -1.86 -19.91 -17.59
CA LEU A 210 -2.71 -21.08 -17.79
C LEU A 210 -3.91 -20.76 -18.70
N LYS A 211 -4.60 -19.64 -18.47
CA LYS A 211 -5.68 -19.16 -19.32
C LYS A 211 -5.22 -18.97 -20.78
N LYS A 212 -4.11 -18.27 -20.95
CA LYS A 212 -3.56 -17.97 -22.28
C LYS A 212 -3.16 -19.23 -23.05
N GLN A 213 -2.70 -20.28 -22.35
CA GLN A 213 -2.29 -21.54 -22.95
C GLN A 213 -3.43 -22.57 -23.04
N GLY A 214 -4.62 -22.26 -22.54
CA GLY A 214 -5.74 -23.21 -22.48
C GLY A 214 -5.46 -24.43 -21.58
N LYS A 215 -4.58 -24.29 -20.59
CA LYS A 215 -4.20 -25.36 -19.67
C LYS A 215 -5.00 -25.26 -18.38
N THR A 216 -5.15 -26.42 -17.73
CA THR A 216 -5.81 -26.54 -16.43
C THR A 216 -4.80 -26.89 -15.35
N ILE A 217 -5.17 -26.61 -14.09
CA ILE A 217 -4.40 -26.95 -12.91
C ILE A 217 -5.31 -27.63 -11.88
N THR A 218 -4.78 -28.55 -11.11
CA THR A 218 -5.39 -29.16 -9.95
C THR A 218 -4.35 -29.38 -8.88
N ALA A 219 -4.76 -29.65 -7.66
CA ALA A 219 -3.88 -29.97 -6.55
C ALA A 219 -4.49 -31.00 -5.60
N ALA A 220 -3.62 -31.77 -4.96
CA ALA A 220 -3.93 -32.51 -3.75
C ALA A 220 -3.15 -31.85 -2.60
N GLU A 221 -3.88 -31.26 -1.66
CA GLU A 221 -3.29 -30.49 -0.57
C GLU A 221 -3.39 -31.27 0.75
N SER A 222 -2.34 -31.18 1.56
CA SER A 222 -2.29 -31.71 2.91
C SER A 222 -2.11 -30.56 3.91
N LEU A 223 -0.85 -30.17 4.19
CA LEU A 223 -0.51 -29.14 5.17
C LEU A 223 -1.23 -27.80 4.92
N THR A 224 -1.34 -27.39 3.68
CA THR A 224 -1.94 -26.13 3.27
C THR A 224 -3.47 -26.13 3.33
N ALA A 225 -4.10 -27.29 3.54
CA ALA A 225 -5.53 -27.45 3.79
C ALA A 225 -6.47 -26.71 2.82
N GLY A 226 -6.10 -26.64 1.54
CA GLY A 226 -6.88 -25.97 0.49
C GLY A 226 -6.42 -24.55 0.13
N LEU A 227 -5.35 -24.02 0.75
CA LEU A 227 -4.87 -22.66 0.53
C LEU A 227 -4.45 -22.41 -0.92
N PHE A 228 -3.74 -23.38 -1.55
CA PHE A 228 -3.35 -23.27 -2.95
C PHE A 228 -4.57 -23.17 -3.86
N GLN A 229 -5.55 -24.04 -3.65
CA GLN A 229 -6.80 -24.08 -4.43
C GLN A 229 -7.62 -22.81 -4.21
N ALA A 230 -7.73 -22.33 -2.98
CA ALA A 230 -8.38 -21.06 -2.65
C ALA A 230 -7.70 -19.88 -3.34
N THR A 231 -6.36 -19.83 -3.31
CA THR A 231 -5.58 -18.79 -3.98
C THR A 231 -5.83 -18.77 -5.50
N VAL A 232 -5.93 -19.92 -6.15
CA VAL A 232 -6.25 -19.99 -7.58
C VAL A 232 -7.69 -19.57 -7.85
N ALA A 233 -8.63 -19.98 -7.00
CA ALA A 233 -10.06 -19.69 -7.14
C ALA A 233 -10.42 -18.22 -6.93
N ASP A 234 -9.58 -17.45 -6.23
CA ASP A 234 -9.78 -16.02 -5.97
C ASP A 234 -9.68 -15.13 -7.22
N PHE A 235 -9.12 -15.65 -8.31
CA PHE A 235 -8.99 -14.92 -9.57
C PHE A 235 -10.24 -15.04 -10.43
N SER A 236 -10.70 -13.91 -10.97
CA SER A 236 -11.82 -13.87 -11.92
C SER A 236 -11.58 -14.84 -13.10
N GLY A 237 -12.57 -15.65 -13.44
CA GLY A 237 -12.49 -16.64 -14.52
C GLY A 237 -11.62 -17.87 -14.19
N ALA A 238 -11.29 -18.13 -12.93
CA ALA A 238 -10.54 -19.31 -12.48
C ALA A 238 -11.21 -20.63 -12.93
N SER A 239 -12.54 -20.69 -13.07
CA SER A 239 -13.28 -21.88 -13.51
C SER A 239 -12.86 -22.42 -14.87
N SER A 240 -12.23 -21.60 -15.72
CA SER A 240 -11.70 -22.05 -17.00
C SER A 240 -10.44 -22.93 -16.84
N ILE A 241 -9.64 -22.70 -15.81
CA ILE A 241 -8.35 -23.36 -15.59
C ILE A 241 -8.35 -24.32 -14.39
N PHE A 242 -9.24 -24.12 -13.42
CA PHE A 242 -9.32 -24.91 -12.19
C PHE A 242 -10.70 -25.59 -12.12
N LYS A 243 -10.71 -26.92 -12.13
CA LYS A 243 -11.94 -27.74 -12.10
C LYS A 243 -12.22 -28.34 -10.73
N GLY A 244 -11.27 -28.28 -9.81
CA GLY A 244 -11.33 -28.84 -8.48
C GLY A 244 -10.02 -29.52 -8.09
N GLY A 245 -9.97 -30.06 -6.88
CA GLY A 245 -8.84 -30.77 -6.33
C GLY A 245 -9.22 -31.45 -5.01
N PHE A 246 -8.23 -31.95 -4.30
CA PHE A 246 -8.42 -32.69 -3.06
C PHE A 246 -7.77 -31.99 -1.88
N VAL A 247 -8.41 -32.04 -0.72
CA VAL A 247 -7.81 -31.70 0.57
C VAL A 247 -7.73 -32.98 1.40
N THR A 248 -6.53 -33.56 1.48
CA THR A 248 -6.29 -34.86 2.07
C THR A 248 -5.35 -34.71 3.28
N TYR A 249 -5.92 -34.30 4.42
CA TYR A 249 -5.12 -33.91 5.59
C TYR A 249 -4.58 -35.13 6.35
N SER A 250 -5.39 -36.18 6.53
CA SER A 250 -4.98 -37.42 7.21
C SER A 250 -4.39 -38.46 6.25
N LEU A 251 -3.64 -39.43 6.78
CA LEU A 251 -3.09 -40.54 6.00
C LEU A 251 -4.20 -41.37 5.38
N GLU A 252 -5.28 -41.64 6.14
CA GLU A 252 -6.43 -42.39 5.65
C GLU A 252 -7.09 -41.71 4.45
N GLU A 253 -7.31 -40.41 4.53
CA GLU A 253 -7.93 -39.64 3.43
C GLU A 253 -7.00 -39.54 2.23
N LYS A 254 -5.68 -39.43 2.41
CA LYS A 254 -4.72 -39.50 1.29
C LYS A 254 -4.82 -40.84 0.58
N SER A 255 -4.77 -41.95 1.30
CA SER A 255 -4.88 -43.29 0.73
C SER A 255 -6.19 -43.46 -0.03
N LYS A 256 -7.31 -43.08 0.59
CA LYS A 256 -8.66 -43.28 0.05
C LYS A 256 -8.95 -42.38 -1.18
N MET A 257 -8.63 -41.10 -1.07
CA MET A 257 -9.01 -40.11 -2.11
C MET A 257 -8.05 -40.09 -3.31
N LEU A 258 -6.78 -40.45 -3.06
CA LEU A 258 -5.75 -40.39 -4.12
C LEU A 258 -5.39 -41.79 -4.64
N ASP A 259 -6.02 -42.85 -4.09
CA ASP A 259 -5.74 -44.25 -4.43
C ASP A 259 -4.26 -44.63 -4.24
N ILE A 260 -3.65 -44.12 -3.14
CA ILE A 260 -2.26 -44.40 -2.80
C ILE A 260 -2.23 -45.39 -1.63
N PRO A 261 -1.56 -46.54 -1.73
CA PRO A 261 -1.42 -47.46 -0.61
C PRO A 261 -0.77 -46.80 0.60
N VAL A 262 -1.29 -47.06 1.81
CA VAL A 262 -0.76 -46.44 3.06
C VAL A 262 0.75 -46.68 3.25
N LYS A 263 1.27 -47.83 2.77
CA LYS A 263 2.71 -48.15 2.85
C LYS A 263 3.60 -47.20 1.97
N ASP A 264 3.02 -46.49 1.03
CA ASP A 264 3.71 -45.62 0.10
C ASP A 264 3.56 -44.11 0.47
N LEU A 265 2.85 -43.84 1.59
CA LEU A 265 2.64 -42.52 2.18
C LEU A 265 3.55 -42.29 3.40
#